data_508d4c35b9f721999b0bed8f4aeaaa64
#
_entry.id   508d4c35b9f721999b0bed8f4aeaaa64
#
_cell.length_a   1.000
_cell.length_b   1.000
_cell.length_c   1.000
_cell.angle_alpha   90.00
_cell.angle_beta   90.00
_cell.angle_gamma   90.00
#
_symmetry.space_group_name_H-M   'P 1'
#
loop_
_entity.id
_entity.type
_entity.pdbx_description
1 polymer ?
#
loop_
_entity_poly.entity_id
_entity_poly.type
_entity_poly.pdbx_seq_one_letter_code
_entity_poly.pdbx_strand_id
1 'polypeptide(L)'
;SKADVSIILKDKKNNTANGTTDKNGMLILPASEHKAYIFGYADGTFRPDNNMSRAEAAAIFARLISEQKGEKISGKSNFNDVSKSEWYSDYIGYLSKYGIIKGYSDNTFRPDDNVSRAEFVAMTVRFNSLFNDVKKGSYTVKYTDVATNYWAYSDVAYAKHAGWLN
;
A
#
# COMPACT_ATOMS: atom_id res chain seq x y z
N SER A 1 26.43 -13.97 -33.27
CA SER A 1 25.35 -14.24 -32.33
C SER A 1 25.77 -13.71 -30.97
N LYS A 2 25.09 -12.69 -30.46
CA LYS A 2 25.27 -12.28 -29.07
C LYS A 2 24.63 -13.36 -28.20
N ALA A 3 25.42 -13.93 -27.30
CA ALA A 3 24.92 -14.91 -26.35
C ALA A 3 23.89 -14.23 -25.42
N ASP A 4 22.75 -14.89 -25.25
CA ASP A 4 21.79 -14.53 -24.23
C ASP A 4 22.46 -14.68 -22.86
N VAL A 5 22.67 -13.58 -22.17
CA VAL A 5 23.28 -13.57 -20.84
C VAL A 5 22.18 -13.76 -19.81
N SER A 6 22.17 -14.92 -19.15
CA SER A 6 21.32 -15.14 -17.99
C SER A 6 21.92 -14.45 -16.77
N ILE A 7 21.16 -13.54 -16.18
CA ILE A 7 21.55 -12.84 -14.96
C ILE A 7 20.69 -13.35 -13.80
N ILE A 8 21.35 -13.81 -12.74
CA ILE A 8 20.69 -14.22 -11.49
C ILE A 8 20.85 -13.08 -10.49
N LEU A 9 19.73 -12.43 -10.17
CA LEU A 9 19.70 -11.44 -9.12
C LEU A 9 19.26 -12.10 -7.80
N LYS A 10 19.99 -11.83 -6.73
CA LYS A 10 19.60 -12.24 -5.38
C LYS A 10 19.29 -11.02 -4.55
N ASP A 11 18.13 -11.01 -3.91
CA ASP A 11 17.82 -10.00 -2.91
C ASP A 11 18.52 -10.32 -1.56
N LYS A 12 18.36 -9.41 -0.59
CA LYS A 12 18.93 -9.57 0.76
C LYS A 12 18.36 -10.79 1.53
N LYS A 13 17.31 -11.42 1.03
CA LYS A 13 16.68 -12.62 1.59
C LYS A 13 16.99 -13.90 0.79
N ASN A 14 17.96 -13.83 -0.13
CA ASN A 14 18.32 -14.92 -1.05
C ASN A 14 17.23 -15.35 -2.04
N ASN A 15 16.18 -14.56 -2.24
CA ASN A 15 15.25 -14.80 -3.33
C ASN A 15 15.97 -14.55 -4.66
N THR A 16 15.80 -15.45 -5.61
CA THR A 16 16.43 -15.36 -6.93
C THR A 16 15.42 -14.91 -7.96
N ALA A 17 15.75 -13.91 -8.75
CA ALA A 17 15.05 -13.57 -9.98
C ALA A 17 15.96 -13.89 -11.16
N ASN A 18 15.44 -14.66 -12.12
CA ASN A 18 16.13 -14.93 -13.38
C ASN A 18 15.65 -13.93 -14.42
N GLY A 19 16.58 -13.23 -15.05
CA GLY A 19 16.28 -12.31 -16.15
C GLY A 19 17.13 -12.63 -17.36
N THR A 20 16.64 -12.30 -18.56
CA THR A 20 17.38 -12.35 -19.80
C THR A 20 17.61 -10.95 -20.33
N THR A 21 18.65 -10.73 -21.11
CA THR A 21 18.83 -9.45 -21.80
C THR A 21 18.16 -9.47 -23.18
N ASP A 22 17.54 -8.34 -23.55
CA ASP A 22 17.06 -8.15 -24.92
C ASP A 22 18.22 -7.95 -25.92
N LYS A 23 17.88 -7.79 -27.20
CA LYS A 23 18.84 -7.55 -28.28
C LYS A 23 19.72 -6.29 -28.09
N ASN A 24 19.33 -5.37 -27.22
CA ASN A 24 20.05 -4.14 -26.89
C ASN A 24 20.90 -4.27 -25.61
N GLY A 25 20.87 -5.45 -24.95
CA GLY A 25 21.56 -5.69 -23.69
C GLY A 25 20.79 -5.16 -22.47
N MET A 26 19.50 -4.80 -22.62
CA MET A 26 18.66 -4.37 -21.52
C MET A 26 18.13 -5.59 -20.79
N LEU A 27 18.25 -5.60 -19.46
CA LEU A 27 17.74 -6.68 -18.62
C LEU A 27 16.22 -6.71 -18.66
N ILE A 28 15.67 -7.80 -19.19
CA ILE A 28 14.25 -8.13 -19.11
C ILE A 28 14.08 -9.01 -17.89
N LEU A 29 13.58 -8.45 -16.79
CA LEU A 29 13.09 -9.26 -15.70
C LEU A 29 11.77 -9.91 -16.12
N PRO A 30 11.53 -11.21 -15.81
CA PRO A 30 10.21 -11.76 -15.98
C PRO A 30 9.25 -10.85 -15.21
N ALA A 31 8.14 -10.49 -15.83
CA ALA A 31 7.07 -9.81 -15.13
C ALA A 31 6.77 -10.68 -13.90
N SER A 32 7.08 -10.17 -12.70
CA SER A 32 6.68 -10.85 -11.48
C SER A 32 5.18 -11.08 -11.63
N GLU A 33 4.70 -12.31 -11.42
CA GLU A 33 3.28 -12.62 -11.48
C GLU A 33 2.57 -11.95 -10.30
N HIS A 34 2.55 -10.62 -10.31
CA HIS A 34 1.80 -9.84 -9.34
C HIS A 34 0.32 -10.03 -9.62
N LYS A 35 -0.40 -10.45 -8.60
CA LYS A 35 -1.86 -10.46 -8.65
C LYS A 35 -2.35 -9.03 -8.80
N ALA A 36 -3.44 -8.85 -9.55
CA ALA A 36 -4.06 -7.54 -9.67
C ALA A 36 -4.48 -7.02 -8.28
N TYR A 37 -4.07 -5.81 -7.93
CA TYR A 37 -4.43 -5.13 -6.68
C TYR A 37 -5.40 -3.96 -6.89
N ILE A 38 -5.57 -3.49 -8.13
CA ILE A 38 -6.60 -2.53 -8.54
C ILE A 38 -7.55 -3.23 -9.50
N PHE A 39 -8.86 -3.11 -9.26
CA PHE A 39 -9.89 -3.68 -10.10
C PHE A 39 -10.81 -2.57 -10.60
N GLY A 40 -11.41 -2.78 -11.79
CA GLY A 40 -12.54 -1.98 -12.24
C GLY A 40 -13.82 -2.31 -11.46
N TYR A 41 -14.89 -1.62 -11.80
CA TYR A 41 -16.21 -1.79 -11.18
C TYR A 41 -16.97 -2.96 -11.81
N ALA A 42 -17.98 -3.48 -11.11
CA ALA A 42 -18.79 -4.60 -11.56
C ALA A 42 -19.57 -4.32 -12.86
N ASP A 43 -19.79 -3.04 -13.17
CA ASP A 43 -20.42 -2.58 -14.41
C ASP A 43 -19.46 -2.53 -15.61
N GLY A 44 -18.22 -2.99 -15.44
CA GLY A 44 -17.19 -2.98 -16.49
C GLY A 44 -16.49 -1.64 -16.69
N THR A 45 -16.75 -0.63 -15.84
CA THR A 45 -16.07 0.68 -15.91
C THR A 45 -14.81 0.71 -15.05
N PHE A 46 -13.87 1.61 -15.35
CA PHE A 46 -12.68 1.88 -14.52
C PHE A 46 -12.78 3.20 -13.76
N ARG A 47 -13.50 4.20 -14.30
CA ARG A 47 -13.74 5.53 -13.73
C ARG A 47 -12.45 6.28 -13.40
N PRO A 48 -11.59 6.56 -14.39
CA PRO A 48 -10.23 7.06 -14.17
C PRO A 48 -10.15 8.40 -13.45
N ASP A 49 -11.18 9.22 -13.58
CA ASP A 49 -11.22 10.58 -13.01
C ASP A 49 -11.93 10.66 -11.65
N ASN A 50 -12.43 9.53 -11.13
CA ASN A 50 -13.07 9.52 -9.82
C ASN A 50 -12.03 9.56 -8.71
N ASN A 51 -12.38 10.24 -7.61
CA ASN A 51 -11.60 10.15 -6.38
C ASN A 51 -11.67 8.73 -5.82
N MET A 52 -10.58 8.30 -5.21
CA MET A 52 -10.52 7.00 -4.53
C MET A 52 -11.20 7.09 -3.15
N SER A 53 -12.07 6.15 -2.85
CA SER A 53 -12.65 6.02 -1.51
C SER A 53 -11.65 5.39 -0.53
N ARG A 54 -11.90 5.57 0.76
CA ARG A 54 -11.12 4.94 1.83
C ARG A 54 -11.23 3.41 1.80
N ALA A 55 -12.38 2.87 1.41
CA ALA A 55 -12.57 1.43 1.21
C ALA A 55 -11.75 0.89 0.03
N GLU A 56 -11.69 1.61 -1.09
CA GLU A 56 -10.87 1.22 -2.24
C GLU A 56 -9.38 1.24 -1.90
N ALA A 57 -8.91 2.29 -1.22
CA ALA A 57 -7.53 2.34 -0.72
C ALA A 57 -7.22 1.17 0.22
N ALA A 58 -8.14 0.85 1.15
CA ALA A 58 -7.98 -0.30 2.04
C ALA A 58 -7.88 -1.61 1.26
N ALA A 59 -8.70 -1.81 0.24
CA ALA A 59 -8.64 -3.02 -0.57
C ALA A 59 -7.29 -3.19 -1.30
N ILE A 60 -6.71 -2.10 -1.82
CA ILE A 60 -5.39 -2.11 -2.45
C ILE A 60 -4.32 -2.58 -1.47
N PHE A 61 -4.20 -1.92 -0.31
CA PHE A 61 -3.18 -2.29 0.68
C PHE A 61 -3.37 -3.70 1.23
N ALA A 62 -4.61 -4.14 1.44
CA ALA A 62 -4.88 -5.50 1.92
C ALA A 62 -4.42 -6.55 0.90
N ARG A 63 -4.66 -6.34 -0.40
CA ARG A 63 -4.20 -7.24 -1.47
C ARG A 63 -2.69 -7.29 -1.55
N LEU A 64 -2.01 -6.13 -1.44
CA LEU A 64 -0.55 -6.07 -1.43
C LEU A 64 0.06 -6.80 -0.24
N ILE A 65 -0.51 -6.66 0.97
CA ILE A 65 -0.04 -7.39 2.16
C ILE A 65 -0.29 -8.89 2.01
N SER A 66 -1.50 -9.26 1.56
CA SER A 66 -1.90 -10.65 1.33
C SER A 66 -0.94 -11.36 0.37
N GLU A 67 -0.59 -10.70 -0.73
CA GLU A 67 0.37 -11.23 -1.70
C GLU A 67 1.75 -11.41 -1.09
N GLN A 68 2.30 -10.39 -0.43
CA GLN A 68 3.65 -10.45 0.14
C GLN A 68 3.78 -11.44 1.30
N LYS A 69 2.69 -11.67 2.04
CA LYS A 69 2.68 -12.62 3.17
C LYS A 69 2.21 -14.01 2.79
N GLY A 70 1.63 -14.19 1.59
CA GLY A 70 0.98 -15.45 1.20
C GLY A 70 -0.26 -15.79 2.06
N GLU A 71 -0.89 -14.79 2.66
CA GLU A 71 -2.04 -14.96 3.54
C GLU A 71 -3.36 -14.67 2.82
N LYS A 72 -4.43 -15.37 3.20
CA LYS A 72 -5.79 -15.06 2.74
C LYS A 72 -6.29 -13.79 3.43
N ILE A 73 -6.91 -12.89 2.66
CA ILE A 73 -7.59 -11.72 3.22
C ILE A 73 -8.81 -12.20 3.99
N SER A 74 -8.81 -11.96 5.29
CA SER A 74 -9.93 -12.20 6.17
C SER A 74 -9.73 -11.40 7.46
N GLY A 75 -10.78 -10.81 7.97
CA GLY A 75 -10.72 -10.07 9.21
C GLY A 75 -12.08 -9.57 9.64
N LYS A 76 -12.24 -9.37 10.94
CA LYS A 76 -13.45 -8.77 11.48
C LYS A 76 -13.16 -7.30 11.74
N SER A 77 -13.94 -6.42 11.12
CA SER A 77 -13.94 -4.99 11.48
C SER A 77 -14.70 -4.78 12.79
N ASN A 78 -14.19 -3.86 13.61
CA ASN A 78 -14.87 -3.41 14.82
C ASN A 78 -15.44 -1.99 14.68
N PHE A 79 -15.37 -1.39 13.48
CA PHE A 79 -15.95 -0.07 13.20
C PHE A 79 -17.46 -0.15 13.08
N ASN A 80 -18.16 0.84 13.64
CA ASN A 80 -19.63 0.86 13.73
C ASN A 80 -20.32 0.96 12.36
N ASP A 81 -19.65 1.56 11.38
CA ASP A 81 -20.14 1.83 10.03
C ASP A 81 -19.65 0.82 8.98
N VAL A 82 -19.05 -0.29 9.42
CA VAL A 82 -18.56 -1.36 8.53
C VAL A 82 -19.39 -2.62 8.75
N SER A 83 -20.46 -2.79 7.96
CA SER A 83 -21.27 -4.00 7.98
C SER A 83 -20.47 -5.20 7.41
N LYS A 84 -20.73 -6.38 7.99
CA LYS A 84 -20.10 -7.64 7.51
C LYS A 84 -20.49 -8.03 6.10
N SER A 85 -21.63 -7.57 5.61
CA SER A 85 -22.14 -7.83 4.26
C SER A 85 -21.45 -6.99 3.19
N GLU A 86 -20.74 -5.94 3.59
CA GLU A 86 -20.10 -5.04 2.65
C GLU A 86 -18.85 -5.66 2.03
N TRP A 87 -18.62 -5.39 0.76
CA TRP A 87 -17.51 -5.94 -0.02
C TRP A 87 -16.14 -5.60 0.57
N TYR A 88 -16.04 -4.48 1.27
CA TYR A 88 -14.79 -3.99 1.88
C TYR A 88 -14.56 -4.50 3.31
N SER A 89 -15.52 -5.20 3.91
CA SER A 89 -15.48 -5.58 5.33
C SER A 89 -14.24 -6.39 5.69
N ASP A 90 -13.95 -7.43 4.92
CA ASP A 90 -12.79 -8.29 5.15
C ASP A 90 -11.46 -7.55 4.93
N TYR A 91 -11.38 -6.64 3.95
CA TYR A 91 -10.20 -5.82 3.71
C TYR A 91 -9.91 -4.88 4.88
N ILE A 92 -10.93 -4.19 5.38
CA ILE A 92 -10.83 -3.29 6.53
C ILE A 92 -10.44 -4.07 7.78
N GLY A 93 -11.08 -5.20 8.07
CA GLY A 93 -10.73 -6.06 9.20
C GLY A 93 -9.29 -6.57 9.12
N TYR A 94 -8.86 -7.00 7.94
CA TYR A 94 -7.49 -7.47 7.70
C TYR A 94 -6.46 -6.36 7.93
N LEU A 95 -6.68 -5.16 7.41
CA LEU A 95 -5.77 -4.03 7.63
C LEU A 95 -5.74 -3.52 9.08
N SER A 96 -6.88 -3.60 9.77
CA SER A 96 -6.95 -3.26 11.21
C SER A 96 -6.06 -4.20 12.04
N LYS A 97 -6.07 -5.49 11.74
CA LYS A 97 -5.18 -6.51 12.37
C LYS A 97 -3.70 -6.11 12.26
N TYR A 98 -3.29 -5.52 11.13
CA TYR A 98 -1.92 -5.09 10.89
C TYR A 98 -1.63 -3.64 11.29
N GLY A 99 -2.61 -2.94 11.83
CA GLY A 99 -2.46 -1.54 12.24
C GLY A 99 -2.22 -0.55 11.11
N ILE A 100 -2.53 -0.94 9.86
CA ILE A 100 -2.37 -0.08 8.67
C ILE A 100 -3.39 1.04 8.70
N ILE A 101 -4.62 0.70 9.05
CA ILE A 101 -5.70 1.67 9.21
C ILE A 101 -6.05 1.84 10.68
N LYS A 102 -6.46 3.07 10.99
CA LYS A 102 -7.06 3.45 12.26
C LYS A 102 -8.34 4.20 11.90
N GLY A 103 -9.43 3.91 12.56
CA GLY A 103 -10.67 4.66 12.40
C GLY A 103 -10.59 6.06 13.03
N TYR A 104 -11.70 6.71 13.07
CA TYR A 104 -11.89 7.97 13.76
C TYR A 104 -12.21 7.75 15.25
N SER A 105 -12.18 8.84 16.04
CA SER A 105 -12.44 8.79 17.49
C SER A 105 -13.87 8.36 17.86
N ASP A 106 -14.81 8.45 16.91
CA ASP A 106 -16.18 7.98 17.03
C ASP A 106 -16.36 6.49 16.70
N ASN A 107 -15.26 5.76 16.55
CA ASN A 107 -15.22 4.36 16.15
C ASN A 107 -15.82 4.08 14.76
N THR A 108 -15.75 5.05 13.84
CA THR A 108 -16.10 4.88 12.42
C THR A 108 -14.86 4.73 11.56
N PHE A 109 -14.99 4.12 10.38
CA PHE A 109 -13.97 4.06 9.34
C PHE A 109 -14.25 5.02 8.18
N ARG A 110 -15.51 5.29 7.91
CA ARG A 110 -16.02 6.11 6.80
C ARG A 110 -15.57 5.57 5.44
N PRO A 111 -15.99 4.37 5.07
CA PRO A 111 -15.49 3.66 3.88
C PRO A 111 -15.72 4.40 2.57
N ASP A 112 -16.83 5.13 2.45
CA ASP A 112 -17.22 5.83 1.22
C ASP A 112 -16.63 7.25 1.10
N ASP A 113 -16.03 7.79 2.17
CA ASP A 113 -15.35 9.07 2.12
C ASP A 113 -14.09 8.98 1.24
N ASN A 114 -13.73 10.08 0.59
CA ASN A 114 -12.48 10.16 -0.15
C ASN A 114 -11.27 10.05 0.78
N VAL A 115 -10.28 9.24 0.39
CA VAL A 115 -9.02 9.18 1.12
C VAL A 115 -8.23 10.47 0.92
N SER A 116 -7.83 11.12 2.01
CA SER A 116 -6.96 12.30 1.95
C SER A 116 -5.49 11.91 1.67
N ARG A 117 -4.70 12.87 1.15
CA ARG A 117 -3.25 12.66 0.96
C ARG A 117 -2.54 12.22 2.24
N ALA A 118 -2.89 12.82 3.37
CA ALA A 118 -2.29 12.48 4.67
C ALA A 118 -2.64 11.05 5.11
N GLU A 119 -3.88 10.62 4.93
CA GLU A 119 -4.31 9.25 5.23
C GLU A 119 -3.62 8.23 4.33
N PHE A 120 -3.54 8.51 3.03
CA PHE A 120 -2.85 7.63 2.09
C PHE A 120 -1.36 7.50 2.43
N VAL A 121 -0.67 8.61 2.73
CA VAL A 121 0.73 8.61 3.18
C VAL A 121 0.89 7.80 4.47
N ALA A 122 0.00 7.99 5.45
CA ALA A 122 0.06 7.22 6.70
C ALA A 122 -0.13 5.71 6.47
N MET A 123 -1.05 5.31 5.59
CA MET A 123 -1.24 3.91 5.20
C MET A 123 0.01 3.37 4.50
N THR A 124 0.61 4.11 3.57
CA THR A 124 1.84 3.72 2.86
C THR A 124 3.01 3.52 3.82
N VAL A 125 3.23 4.45 4.76
CA VAL A 125 4.32 4.34 5.75
C VAL A 125 4.10 3.15 6.68
N ARG A 126 2.87 2.93 7.15
CA ARG A 126 2.54 1.76 7.99
C ARG A 126 2.68 0.46 7.24
N PHE A 127 2.26 0.41 5.97
CA PHE A 127 2.50 -0.73 5.08
C PHE A 127 3.99 -1.03 4.96
N ASN A 128 4.81 -0.02 4.65
CA ASN A 128 6.25 -0.19 4.55
C ASN A 128 6.86 -0.70 5.88
N SER A 129 6.33 -0.26 7.03
CA SER A 129 6.79 -0.69 8.35
C SER A 129 6.57 -2.17 8.65
N LEU A 130 5.70 -2.86 7.92
CA LEU A 130 5.51 -4.31 8.07
C LEU A 130 6.69 -5.12 7.54
N PHE A 131 7.44 -4.54 6.60
CA PHE A 131 8.48 -5.25 5.85
C PHE A 131 9.87 -4.65 6.04
N ASN A 132 9.93 -3.42 6.55
CA ASN A 132 11.17 -2.67 6.71
C ASN A 132 11.25 -2.00 8.10
N ASP A 133 12.45 -1.75 8.59
CA ASP A 133 12.66 -0.98 9.81
C ASP A 133 12.42 0.52 9.52
N VAL A 134 11.30 1.04 10.00
CA VAL A 134 10.88 2.43 9.83
C VAL A 134 11.02 3.19 11.14
N LYS A 135 12.03 4.03 11.24
CA LYS A 135 12.30 4.88 12.40
C LYS A 135 11.48 6.17 12.35
N LYS A 136 10.18 6.09 12.70
CA LYS A 136 9.31 7.26 12.82
C LYS A 136 9.77 8.16 13.97
N GLY A 137 9.56 9.47 13.80
CA GLY A 137 9.89 10.47 14.82
C GLY A 137 11.33 11.02 14.77
N SER A 138 12.20 10.43 13.94
CA SER A 138 13.59 10.91 13.77
C SER A 138 13.74 11.99 12.68
N TYR A 139 12.67 12.27 11.94
CA TYR A 139 12.68 13.17 10.78
C TYR A 139 11.79 14.37 10.99
N THR A 140 12.14 15.48 10.34
CA THR A 140 11.34 16.71 10.31
C THR A 140 10.94 17.06 8.88
N VAL A 141 9.81 17.74 8.74
CA VAL A 141 9.33 18.27 7.46
C VAL A 141 8.88 19.70 7.64
N LYS A 142 9.05 20.52 6.60
CA LYS A 142 8.67 21.93 6.58
C LYS A 142 7.61 22.16 5.49
N TYR A 143 6.42 21.62 5.69
CA TYR A 143 5.25 22.04 4.93
C TYR A 143 4.46 23.03 5.77
N THR A 144 3.98 24.12 5.18
CA THR A 144 3.32 25.23 5.89
C THR A 144 2.01 24.82 6.54
N ASP A 145 1.39 23.77 6.03
CA ASP A 145 0.11 23.21 6.44
C ASP A 145 0.21 21.90 7.24
N VAL A 146 1.43 21.46 7.57
CA VAL A 146 1.67 20.26 8.38
C VAL A 146 2.41 20.63 9.66
N ALA A 147 1.65 21.05 10.66
CA ALA A 147 2.20 21.42 11.96
C ALA A 147 2.76 20.18 12.70
N THR A 148 3.72 20.39 13.61
CA THR A 148 4.38 19.30 14.36
C THR A 148 3.43 18.47 15.22
N ASN A 149 2.29 19.04 15.63
CA ASN A 149 1.23 18.36 16.37
C ASN A 149 0.15 17.73 15.45
N TYR A 150 0.32 17.83 14.12
CA TYR A 150 -0.62 17.19 13.19
C TYR A 150 -0.52 15.67 13.31
N TRP A 151 -1.65 14.98 13.31
CA TRP A 151 -1.73 13.54 13.57
C TRP A 151 -0.85 12.67 12.64
N ALA A 152 -0.64 13.10 11.38
CA ALA A 152 0.18 12.39 10.40
C ALA A 152 1.60 12.97 10.26
N TYR A 153 2.01 13.95 11.10
CA TYR A 153 3.29 14.63 10.97
C TYR A 153 4.48 13.66 10.82
N SER A 154 4.58 12.67 11.69
CA SER A 154 5.68 11.70 11.67
C SER A 154 5.66 10.80 10.43
N ASP A 155 4.48 10.45 9.92
CA ASP A 155 4.34 9.68 8.69
C ASP A 155 4.75 10.53 7.48
N VAL A 156 4.30 11.79 7.42
CA VAL A 156 4.67 12.73 6.33
C VAL A 156 6.17 13.03 6.35
N ALA A 157 6.76 13.26 7.53
CA ALA A 157 8.19 13.51 7.69
C ALA A 157 9.03 12.31 7.24
N TYR A 158 8.63 11.10 7.61
CA TYR A 158 9.28 9.89 7.12
C TYR A 158 9.17 9.74 5.60
N ALA A 159 7.98 9.91 5.03
CA ALA A 159 7.75 9.78 3.59
C ALA A 159 8.56 10.82 2.78
N LYS A 160 8.69 12.05 3.30
CA LYS A 160 9.57 13.07 2.71
C LYS A 160 11.03 12.65 2.74
N HIS A 161 11.52 12.16 3.89
CA HIS A 161 12.89 11.66 4.03
C HIS A 161 13.17 10.48 3.10
N ALA A 162 12.20 9.57 2.94
CA ALA A 162 12.28 8.42 2.05
C ALA A 162 12.23 8.77 0.54
N GLY A 163 12.05 10.05 0.20
CA GLY A 163 11.95 10.52 -1.19
C GLY A 163 10.60 10.24 -1.88
N TRP A 164 9.56 9.89 -1.11
CA TRP A 164 8.22 9.63 -1.64
C TRP A 164 7.39 10.88 -1.85
N LEU A 165 7.80 11.98 -1.25
CA LEU A 165 7.16 13.29 -1.36
C LEU A 165 8.17 14.33 -1.84
N ASN A 166 7.69 15.27 -2.66
CA ASN A 166 8.48 16.40 -3.17
C ASN A 166 8.60 17.53 -2.14
#